data_ff2a9c7c85d84663021bd662aea36ad4
#
_entry.id   ff2a9c7c85d84663021bd662aea36ad4
#
_cell.length_a   1.000
_cell.length_b   1.000
_cell.length_c   1.000
_cell.angle_alpha   90.00
_cell.angle_beta   90.00
_cell.angle_gamma   90.00
#
_symmetry.space_group_name_H-M   'P 1'
#
loop_
_entity.id
_entity.type
_entity.pdbx_description
1 polymer ?
#
loop_
_entity_poly.entity_id
_entity_poly.type
_entity_poly.pdbx_seq_one_letter_code
_entity_poly.pdbx_strand_id
1 'polypeptide(L)'
;MGVNPISLGLLKTPGEYGVDIAVGEGQPLGMPLSFGGPYLGFMTCKKAMMRKLPGRIVGQTTDGEGRRCFVLTLQAREQHIRREKASSNICSNEALCAMTASVYLAAMGPRGLKQVASTCAAHAHYLAGELAKLGFALRSGDKPFFHEFLTDCPVDPAKLCAALEEQGILGACRWTAASSGAARSSTVRKRWTG
;
A
#
# COMPACT_ATOMS: atom_id res chain seq x y z
N MET A 1 -6.63 -6.70 -7.99
CA MET A 1 -5.17 -6.66 -7.75
C MET A 1 -4.90 -5.84 -6.49
N GLY A 2 -4.09 -6.36 -5.54
CA GLY A 2 -3.55 -5.57 -4.43
C GLY A 2 -2.29 -4.83 -4.87
N VAL A 3 -2.13 -3.58 -4.48
CA VAL A 3 -1.04 -2.70 -4.97
C VAL A 3 -0.41 -1.94 -3.81
N ASN A 4 0.91 -1.97 -3.72
CA ASN A 4 1.66 -0.98 -2.95
C ASN A 4 1.89 0.24 -3.86
N PRO A 5 1.44 1.45 -3.50
CA PRO A 5 1.50 2.61 -4.39
C PRO A 5 2.92 3.03 -4.75
N ILE A 6 3.92 2.78 -3.88
CA ILE A 6 5.33 3.08 -4.18
C ILE A 6 5.83 2.22 -5.35
N SER A 7 5.37 0.97 -5.47
CA SER A 7 5.79 0.07 -6.54
C SER A 7 5.45 0.60 -7.94
N LEU A 8 4.43 1.45 -8.04
CA LEU A 8 4.00 2.07 -9.30
C LEU A 8 5.02 3.06 -9.88
N GLY A 9 6.00 3.48 -9.09
CA GLY A 9 7.14 4.25 -9.59
C GLY A 9 8.14 3.42 -10.41
N LEU A 10 8.05 2.10 -10.35
CA LEU A 10 8.97 1.17 -11.02
C LEU A 10 8.27 0.12 -11.89
N LEU A 11 7.13 -0.39 -11.45
CA LEU A 11 6.39 -1.47 -12.10
C LEU A 11 5.26 -0.91 -12.97
N LYS A 12 4.80 -1.72 -13.92
CA LYS A 12 3.61 -1.40 -14.72
C LYS A 12 2.39 -1.20 -13.84
N THR A 13 1.54 -0.28 -14.24
CA THR A 13 0.28 0.02 -13.53
C THR A 13 -0.74 -1.10 -13.67
N PRO A 14 -1.70 -1.24 -12.73
CA PRO A 14 -2.79 -2.21 -12.86
C PRO A 14 -3.59 -2.09 -14.16
N GLY A 15 -3.75 -0.87 -14.66
CA GLY A 15 -4.43 -0.62 -15.93
C GLY A 15 -3.69 -1.22 -17.13
N GLU A 16 -2.35 -1.13 -17.16
CA GLU A 16 -1.51 -1.75 -18.19
C GLU A 16 -1.53 -3.27 -18.15
N TYR A 17 -1.83 -3.86 -16.98
CA TYR A 17 -2.07 -5.31 -16.82
C TYR A 17 -3.51 -5.73 -17.15
N GLY A 18 -4.39 -4.80 -17.54
CA GLY A 18 -5.79 -5.09 -17.84
C GLY A 18 -6.67 -5.36 -16.62
N VAL A 19 -6.21 -5.05 -15.41
CA VAL A 19 -6.91 -5.29 -14.15
C VAL A 19 -8.21 -4.50 -14.08
N ASP A 20 -9.29 -5.13 -13.61
CA ASP A 20 -10.61 -4.48 -13.51
C ASP A 20 -10.76 -3.63 -12.26
N ILE A 21 -10.18 -4.09 -11.14
CA ILE A 21 -10.22 -3.41 -9.84
C ILE A 21 -8.83 -3.50 -9.20
N ALA A 22 -8.30 -2.37 -8.76
CA ALA A 22 -7.10 -2.32 -7.93
C ALA A 22 -7.41 -1.67 -6.59
N VAL A 23 -6.83 -2.23 -5.52
CA VAL A 23 -6.97 -1.77 -4.14
C VAL A 23 -5.61 -1.69 -3.49
N GLY A 24 -5.44 -0.83 -2.52
CA GLY A 24 -4.19 -0.70 -1.79
C GLY A 24 -4.30 0.23 -0.61
N GLU A 25 -3.16 0.44 0.02
CA GLU A 25 -2.99 1.31 1.18
C GLU A 25 -2.01 2.43 0.83
N GLY A 26 -2.46 3.67 0.99
CA GLY A 26 -1.70 4.88 0.65
C GLY A 26 -0.81 5.42 1.77
N GLN A 27 -0.75 4.78 2.93
CA GLN A 27 0.10 5.22 4.05
C GLN A 27 1.55 5.53 3.63
N PRO A 28 2.20 4.75 2.73
CA PRO A 28 3.55 5.06 2.28
C PRO A 28 3.72 6.39 1.54
N LEU A 29 2.62 7.03 1.15
CA LEU A 29 2.63 8.34 0.47
C LEU A 29 2.68 9.49 1.47
N GLY A 30 3.71 9.50 2.34
CA GLY A 30 4.03 10.62 3.23
C GLY A 30 3.37 10.58 4.61
N MET A 31 2.69 9.51 4.98
CA MET A 31 2.09 9.37 6.32
C MET A 31 2.98 8.58 7.26
N PRO A 32 3.09 8.97 8.54
CA PRO A 32 3.79 8.19 9.56
C PRO A 32 3.04 6.89 9.86
N LEU A 33 3.70 5.94 10.55
CA LEU A 33 3.10 4.66 10.92
C LEU A 33 1.98 4.79 11.95
N SER A 34 2.08 5.76 12.87
CA SER A 34 1.07 6.15 13.87
C SER A 34 0.42 4.97 14.61
N PHE A 35 1.18 3.90 14.86
CA PHE A 35 0.71 2.70 15.60
C PHE A 35 -0.58 2.07 15.05
N GLY A 36 -0.81 2.15 13.76
CA GLY A 36 -1.95 1.53 13.10
C GLY A 36 -3.00 2.51 12.55
N GLY A 37 -2.67 3.78 12.43
CA GLY A 37 -3.58 4.72 11.77
C GLY A 37 -3.39 6.19 12.19
N PRO A 38 -4.07 7.12 11.52
CA PRO A 38 -4.95 6.88 10.38
C PRO A 38 -4.20 6.47 9.12
N TYR A 39 -4.83 5.62 8.30
CA TYR A 39 -4.31 5.17 7.02
C TYR A 39 -5.14 5.71 5.85
N LEU A 40 -4.82 5.29 4.64
CA LEU A 40 -5.48 5.76 3.41
C LEU A 40 -5.74 4.57 2.47
N GLY A 41 -6.82 3.83 2.72
CA GLY A 41 -7.27 2.82 1.78
C GLY A 41 -7.71 3.46 0.46
N PHE A 42 -7.30 2.90 -0.67
CA PHE A 42 -7.76 3.34 -1.98
C PHE A 42 -8.29 2.19 -2.83
N MET A 43 -9.23 2.53 -3.69
CA MET A 43 -9.80 1.61 -4.68
C MET A 43 -9.93 2.32 -6.02
N THR A 44 -9.54 1.63 -7.09
CA THR A 44 -9.76 2.06 -8.46
C THR A 44 -10.46 0.96 -9.26
N CYS A 45 -11.22 1.33 -10.27
CA CYS A 45 -11.88 0.36 -11.15
C CYS A 45 -11.97 0.88 -12.59
N LYS A 46 -12.23 -0.02 -13.54
CA LYS A 46 -12.57 0.37 -14.91
C LYS A 46 -13.84 1.23 -14.95
N LYS A 47 -13.91 2.16 -15.92
CA LYS A 47 -15.04 3.08 -16.08
C LYS A 47 -16.42 2.38 -16.09
N ALA A 48 -16.52 1.21 -16.70
CA ALA A 48 -17.75 0.42 -16.75
C ALA A 48 -18.29 0.04 -15.35
N MET A 49 -17.42 -0.04 -14.33
CA MET A 49 -17.75 -0.40 -12.97
C MET A 49 -17.93 0.82 -12.04
N MET A 50 -17.69 2.03 -12.51
CA MET A 50 -17.71 3.26 -11.72
C MET A 50 -18.99 3.44 -10.88
N ARG A 51 -20.15 3.07 -11.43
CA ARG A 51 -21.43 3.16 -10.71
C ARG A 51 -21.59 2.14 -9.58
N LYS A 52 -20.75 1.11 -9.53
CA LYS A 52 -20.71 0.09 -8.47
C LYS A 52 -19.68 0.40 -7.39
N LEU A 53 -18.78 1.37 -7.63
CA LEU A 53 -17.77 1.77 -6.67
C LEU A 53 -18.46 2.38 -5.43
N PRO A 54 -18.10 1.98 -4.19
CA PRO A 54 -18.61 2.60 -2.97
C PRO A 54 -18.10 4.05 -2.83
N GLY A 55 -18.80 4.84 -2.00
CA GLY A 55 -18.44 6.22 -1.71
C GLY A 55 -18.90 7.22 -2.76
N ARG A 56 -18.44 8.45 -2.61
CA ARG A 56 -18.78 9.58 -3.48
C ARG A 56 -17.73 9.75 -4.57
N ILE A 57 -18.15 10.26 -5.72
CA ILE A 57 -17.24 10.61 -6.81
C ILE A 57 -17.40 12.10 -7.05
N VAL A 58 -16.28 12.83 -7.03
CA VAL A 58 -16.23 14.26 -7.37
C VAL A 58 -16.10 14.41 -8.86
N GLY A 59 -17.01 15.15 -9.46
CA GLY A 59 -16.97 15.53 -10.87
C GLY A 59 -16.38 16.93 -11.05
N GLN A 60 -15.64 17.13 -12.12
CA GLN A 60 -15.19 18.45 -12.54
C GLN A 60 -16.21 19.06 -13.52
N THR A 61 -16.55 20.33 -13.32
CA THR A 61 -17.46 21.10 -14.18
C THR A 61 -17.01 22.56 -14.22
N THR A 62 -17.83 23.41 -14.80
CA THR A 62 -17.65 24.87 -14.79
C THR A 62 -18.81 25.52 -14.07
N ASP A 63 -18.57 26.64 -13.36
CA ASP A 63 -19.61 27.48 -12.76
C ASP A 63 -20.28 28.39 -13.82
N GLY A 64 -21.23 29.22 -13.38
CA GLY A 64 -21.94 30.15 -14.24
C GLY A 64 -21.07 31.24 -14.89
N GLU A 65 -19.86 31.44 -14.42
CA GLU A 65 -18.85 32.36 -14.94
C GLU A 65 -17.79 31.67 -15.80
N GLY A 66 -17.95 30.35 -16.07
CA GLY A 66 -17.01 29.55 -16.86
C GLY A 66 -15.73 29.11 -16.09
N ARG A 67 -15.65 29.34 -14.77
CA ARG A 67 -14.48 28.93 -13.98
C ARG A 67 -14.60 27.46 -13.58
N ARG A 68 -13.47 26.74 -13.56
CA ARG A 68 -13.40 25.36 -13.13
C ARG A 68 -13.87 25.20 -11.68
N CYS A 69 -14.84 24.31 -11.46
CA CYS A 69 -15.32 23.95 -10.14
C CYS A 69 -15.52 22.44 -10.02
N PHE A 70 -15.81 21.98 -8.80
CA PHE A 70 -15.99 20.57 -8.49
C PHE A 70 -17.32 20.36 -7.76
N VAL A 71 -18.00 19.26 -8.09
CA VAL A 71 -19.28 18.90 -7.52
C VAL A 71 -19.29 17.44 -7.10
N LEU A 72 -20.02 17.12 -6.02
CA LEU A 72 -20.26 15.75 -5.61
C LEU A 72 -21.24 15.07 -6.57
N THR A 73 -20.84 13.94 -7.10
CA THR A 73 -21.66 13.11 -7.99
C THR A 73 -21.83 11.70 -7.43
N LEU A 74 -22.80 10.96 -7.98
CA LEU A 74 -23.06 9.55 -7.64
C LEU A 74 -23.26 9.27 -6.15
N GLN A 75 -23.71 10.25 -5.38
CA GLN A 75 -23.90 10.14 -3.92
C GLN A 75 -25.23 9.46 -3.51
N ALA A 76 -26.17 9.26 -4.43
CA ALA A 76 -27.48 8.67 -4.14
C ALA A 76 -27.45 7.20 -3.68
N ARG A 77 -26.30 6.58 -3.58
CA ARG A 77 -26.06 5.20 -3.10
C ARG A 77 -25.72 5.14 -1.62
N GLU A 78 -25.56 6.26 -0.95
CA GLU A 78 -25.04 6.34 0.40
C GLU A 78 -26.10 6.03 1.45
N GLN A 79 -25.66 5.56 2.61
CA GLN A 79 -26.52 5.11 3.70
C GLN A 79 -27.48 6.20 4.20
N HIS A 80 -27.03 7.43 4.30
CA HIS A 80 -27.87 8.55 4.77
C HIS A 80 -29.00 8.91 3.79
N ILE A 81 -28.90 8.45 2.52
CA ILE A 81 -29.95 8.64 1.49
C ILE A 81 -30.77 7.35 1.32
N ARG A 82 -30.09 6.21 1.14
CA ARG A 82 -30.71 4.94 0.80
C ARG A 82 -31.02 4.06 1.99
N ARG A 83 -30.53 4.40 3.17
CA ARG A 83 -30.71 3.64 4.42
C ARG A 83 -30.34 2.16 4.24
N GLU A 84 -31.25 1.23 4.49
CA GLU A 84 -31.05 -0.22 4.33
C GLU A 84 -30.78 -0.68 2.89
N LYS A 85 -31.11 0.15 1.90
CA LYS A 85 -30.88 -0.11 0.47
C LYS A 85 -29.56 0.48 -0.03
N ALA A 86 -28.70 1.00 0.84
CA ALA A 86 -27.40 1.52 0.44
C ALA A 86 -26.50 0.40 -0.08
N SER A 87 -25.71 0.68 -1.11
CA SER A 87 -24.73 -0.25 -1.65
C SER A 87 -23.49 -0.40 -0.74
N SER A 88 -23.31 0.53 0.18
CA SER A 88 -22.22 0.56 1.16
C SER A 88 -22.63 1.38 2.38
N ASN A 89 -22.10 1.04 3.55
CA ASN A 89 -22.23 1.80 4.78
C ASN A 89 -21.07 2.78 5.04
N ILE A 90 -20.26 3.09 4.03
CA ILE A 90 -19.22 4.10 4.12
C ILE A 90 -19.89 5.46 4.41
N CYS A 91 -19.51 6.07 5.54
CA CYS A 91 -20.01 7.37 5.99
C CYS A 91 -18.92 8.43 5.93
N SER A 92 -17.75 8.14 6.47
CA SER A 92 -16.58 9.01 6.49
C SER A 92 -15.57 8.57 5.44
N ASN A 93 -14.63 9.45 5.13
CA ASN A 93 -13.51 9.18 4.24
C ASN A 93 -12.20 9.65 4.87
N GLU A 94 -11.10 9.28 4.26
CA GLU A 94 -9.75 9.66 4.69
C GLU A 94 -9.25 10.94 3.99
N ALA A 95 -10.08 11.98 3.92
CA ALA A 95 -9.79 13.19 3.16
C ALA A 95 -8.48 13.88 3.58
N LEU A 96 -8.19 13.94 4.88
CA LEU A 96 -6.95 14.51 5.41
C LEU A 96 -5.73 13.69 4.96
N CYS A 97 -5.81 12.36 5.05
CA CYS A 97 -4.76 11.47 4.58
C CYS A 97 -4.58 11.56 3.05
N ALA A 98 -5.67 11.68 2.30
CA ALA A 98 -5.64 11.88 0.85
C ALA A 98 -4.97 13.21 0.47
N MET A 99 -5.21 14.28 1.24
CA MET A 99 -4.54 15.56 1.06
C MET A 99 -3.04 15.43 1.35
N THR A 100 -2.64 14.75 2.41
CA THR A 100 -1.23 14.48 2.72
C THR A 100 -0.54 13.72 1.58
N ALA A 101 -1.18 12.67 1.07
CA ALA A 101 -0.67 11.92 -0.07
C ALA A 101 -0.54 12.79 -1.33
N SER A 102 -1.49 13.70 -1.57
CA SER A 102 -1.44 14.64 -2.69
C SER A 102 -0.25 15.60 -2.60
N VAL A 103 0.01 16.12 -1.40
CA VAL A 103 1.18 16.99 -1.14
C VAL A 103 2.48 16.20 -1.34
N TYR A 104 2.55 14.98 -0.79
CA TYR A 104 3.71 14.10 -0.98
C TYR A 104 3.99 13.85 -2.48
N LEU A 105 2.97 13.46 -3.23
CA LEU A 105 3.10 13.17 -4.67
C LEU A 105 3.50 14.42 -5.47
N ALA A 106 2.97 15.60 -5.12
CA ALA A 106 3.33 16.86 -5.74
C ALA A 106 4.80 17.25 -5.45
N ALA A 107 5.25 17.08 -4.20
CA ALA A 107 6.62 17.39 -3.78
C ALA A 107 7.65 16.44 -4.41
N MET A 108 7.35 15.14 -4.42
CA MET A 108 8.25 14.12 -4.97
C MET A 108 8.27 14.14 -6.50
N GLY A 109 7.14 14.37 -7.12
CA GLY A 109 6.98 14.28 -8.57
C GLY A 109 7.29 12.86 -9.12
N PRO A 110 7.21 12.66 -10.43
CA PRO A 110 7.42 11.34 -11.03
C PRO A 110 8.87 10.82 -10.85
N ARG A 111 9.85 11.72 -10.84
CA ARG A 111 11.27 11.34 -10.64
C ARG A 111 11.51 10.88 -9.20
N GLY A 112 10.98 11.61 -8.21
CA GLY A 112 11.11 11.26 -6.81
C GLY A 112 10.42 9.94 -6.48
N LEU A 113 9.19 9.72 -6.98
CA LEU A 113 8.48 8.46 -6.80
C LEU A 113 9.26 7.27 -7.39
N LYS A 114 9.81 7.43 -8.60
CA LYS A 114 10.66 6.41 -9.23
C LYS A 114 11.92 6.14 -8.39
N GLN A 115 12.57 7.18 -7.89
CA GLN A 115 13.76 7.03 -7.06
C GLN A 115 13.47 6.28 -5.77
N VAL A 116 12.39 6.64 -5.06
CA VAL A 116 11.95 5.93 -3.84
C VAL A 116 11.66 4.46 -4.15
N ALA A 117 10.91 4.18 -5.21
CA ALA A 117 10.60 2.81 -5.60
C ALA A 117 11.86 1.99 -5.91
N SER A 118 12.79 2.55 -6.67
CA SER A 118 14.06 1.90 -7.01
C SER A 118 14.93 1.65 -5.78
N THR A 119 14.98 2.61 -4.84
CA THR A 119 15.73 2.47 -3.59
C THR A 119 15.12 1.39 -2.70
N CYS A 120 13.78 1.35 -2.57
CA CYS A 120 13.09 0.30 -1.83
C CYS A 120 13.39 -1.09 -2.39
N ALA A 121 13.30 -1.27 -3.70
CA ALA A 121 13.64 -2.53 -4.35
C ALA A 121 15.11 -2.91 -4.15
N ALA A 122 16.04 -1.97 -4.40
CA ALA A 122 17.47 -2.22 -4.25
C ALA A 122 17.84 -2.66 -2.83
N HIS A 123 17.32 -1.99 -1.80
CA HIS A 123 17.59 -2.35 -0.41
C HIS A 123 17.02 -3.72 -0.04
N ALA A 124 15.81 -4.04 -0.50
CA ALA A 124 15.20 -5.35 -0.25
C ALA A 124 15.98 -6.49 -0.91
N HIS A 125 16.36 -6.30 -2.16
CA HIS A 125 17.17 -7.30 -2.91
C HIS A 125 18.58 -7.44 -2.32
N TYR A 126 19.21 -6.34 -1.90
CA TYR A 126 20.47 -6.39 -1.19
C TYR A 126 20.35 -7.19 0.11
N LEU A 127 19.36 -6.89 0.93
CA LEU A 127 19.12 -7.62 2.18
C LEU A 127 18.86 -9.11 1.94
N ALA A 128 18.04 -9.45 0.95
CA ALA A 128 17.78 -10.84 0.58
C ALA A 128 19.06 -11.58 0.17
N GLY A 129 19.94 -10.91 -0.59
CA GLY A 129 21.24 -11.46 -0.98
C GLY A 129 22.18 -11.68 0.19
N GLU A 130 22.24 -10.73 1.15
CA GLU A 130 23.07 -10.90 2.36
C GLU A 130 22.51 -12.00 3.27
N LEU A 131 21.20 -12.09 3.44
CA LEU A 131 20.56 -13.15 4.21
C LEU A 131 20.80 -14.54 3.59
N ALA A 132 20.78 -14.64 2.26
CA ALA A 132 21.06 -15.90 1.58
C ALA A 132 22.47 -16.43 1.89
N LYS A 133 23.47 -15.57 2.03
CA LYS A 133 24.84 -15.93 2.42
C LYS A 133 24.91 -16.52 3.84
N LEU A 134 23.93 -16.18 4.69
CA LEU A 134 23.78 -16.69 6.06
C LEU A 134 22.85 -17.91 6.17
N GLY A 135 22.43 -18.47 5.04
CA GLY A 135 21.60 -19.66 4.98
C GLY A 135 20.07 -19.40 5.03
N PHE A 136 19.64 -18.15 4.95
CA PHE A 136 18.22 -17.80 4.84
C PHE A 136 17.76 -17.93 3.38
N ALA A 137 17.31 -19.10 2.97
CA ALA A 137 16.85 -19.34 1.61
C ALA A 137 15.54 -18.64 1.30
N LEU A 138 15.44 -17.99 0.14
CA LEU A 138 14.19 -17.39 -0.34
C LEU A 138 13.15 -18.47 -0.64
N ARG A 139 11.98 -18.40 -0.02
CA ARG A 139 10.88 -19.34 -0.29
C ARG A 139 10.24 -19.16 -1.66
N SER A 140 10.35 -17.98 -2.22
CA SER A 140 9.90 -17.71 -3.58
C SER A 140 10.83 -18.29 -4.66
N GLY A 141 12.01 -18.79 -4.28
CA GLY A 141 13.06 -19.15 -5.23
C GLY A 141 13.44 -17.96 -6.10
N ASP A 142 13.53 -18.16 -7.40
CA ASP A 142 13.90 -17.12 -8.38
C ASP A 142 12.75 -16.20 -8.81
N LYS A 143 11.57 -16.29 -8.14
CA LYS A 143 10.45 -15.42 -8.50
C LYS A 143 10.75 -13.98 -8.10
N PRO A 144 10.48 -13.00 -8.99
CA PRO A 144 10.71 -11.60 -8.69
C PRO A 144 9.79 -11.10 -7.57
N PHE A 145 10.31 -10.20 -6.76
CA PHE A 145 9.56 -9.48 -5.72
C PHE A 145 9.93 -7.99 -5.77
N PHE A 146 9.09 -7.13 -5.22
CA PHE A 146 9.38 -5.71 -5.17
C PHE A 146 10.24 -5.38 -3.94
N HIS A 147 9.68 -5.39 -2.74
CA HIS A 147 10.40 -5.06 -1.49
C HIS A 147 10.00 -5.93 -0.30
N GLU A 148 9.17 -6.92 -0.54
CA GLU A 148 8.75 -7.91 0.46
C GLU A 148 9.12 -9.30 0.01
N PHE A 149 9.73 -10.07 0.88
CA PHE A 149 10.14 -11.44 0.61
C PHE A 149 10.04 -12.32 1.85
N LEU A 150 9.97 -13.60 1.65
CA LEU A 150 9.91 -14.61 2.70
C LEU A 150 11.13 -15.53 2.59
N THR A 151 11.76 -15.81 3.73
CA THR A 151 12.87 -16.75 3.81
C THR A 151 12.56 -17.90 4.77
N ASP A 152 13.20 -19.02 4.54
CA ASP A 152 13.38 -20.03 5.58
C ASP A 152 14.41 -19.53 6.59
N CYS A 153 14.16 -19.77 7.86
CA CYS A 153 15.07 -19.37 8.93
C CYS A 153 15.90 -20.59 9.38
N PRO A 154 17.24 -20.53 9.30
CA PRO A 154 18.09 -21.67 9.66
C PRO A 154 18.22 -21.91 11.16
N VAL A 155 17.72 -20.98 11.97
CA VAL A 155 17.73 -21.03 13.44
C VAL A 155 16.32 -20.84 14.00
N ASP A 156 16.12 -21.02 15.31
CA ASP A 156 14.83 -20.72 15.94
C ASP A 156 14.47 -19.23 15.75
N PRO A 157 13.38 -18.91 15.02
CA PRO A 157 12.99 -17.53 14.75
C PRO A 157 12.69 -16.72 16.02
N ALA A 158 12.24 -17.36 17.11
CA ALA A 158 11.96 -16.66 18.35
C ALA A 158 13.25 -16.19 19.03
N LYS A 159 14.25 -17.06 19.08
CA LYS A 159 15.58 -16.71 19.61
C LYS A 159 16.26 -15.64 18.78
N LEU A 160 16.13 -15.73 17.45
CA LEU A 160 16.69 -14.72 16.55
C LEU A 160 16.03 -13.34 16.78
N CYS A 161 14.68 -13.28 16.86
CA CYS A 161 13.98 -12.04 17.12
C CYS A 161 14.36 -11.43 18.47
N ALA A 162 14.45 -12.22 19.53
CA ALA A 162 14.86 -11.76 20.85
C ALA A 162 16.29 -11.16 20.81
N ALA A 163 17.24 -11.84 20.16
CA ALA A 163 18.60 -11.34 20.04
C ALA A 163 18.71 -10.05 19.21
N LEU A 164 17.85 -9.87 18.20
CA LEU A 164 17.75 -8.64 17.43
C LEU A 164 17.14 -7.50 18.26
N GLU A 165 16.12 -7.79 19.06
CA GLU A 165 15.49 -6.81 19.97
C GLU A 165 16.48 -6.27 20.99
N GLU A 166 17.35 -7.11 21.57
CA GLU A 166 18.43 -6.69 22.47
C GLU A 166 19.38 -5.66 21.82
N GLN A 167 19.48 -5.69 20.49
CA GLN A 167 20.27 -4.73 19.71
C GLN A 167 19.43 -3.55 19.14
N GLY A 168 18.17 -3.41 19.59
CA GLY A 168 17.25 -2.36 19.11
C GLY A 168 16.75 -2.56 17.69
N ILE A 169 16.86 -3.78 17.15
CA ILE A 169 16.40 -4.13 15.80
C ILE A 169 15.08 -4.91 15.91
N LEU A 170 13.99 -4.34 15.40
CA LEU A 170 12.77 -5.11 15.20
C LEU A 170 12.99 -6.05 14.01
N GLY A 171 13.15 -7.33 14.33
CA GLY A 171 13.33 -8.38 13.35
C GLY A 171 12.08 -8.65 12.52
N ALA A 172 12.16 -9.66 11.68
CA ALA A 172 11.06 -10.06 10.82
C ALA A 172 9.86 -10.60 11.61
N CYS A 173 8.65 -10.42 11.08
CA CYS A 173 7.47 -11.10 11.61
C CYS A 173 7.61 -12.60 11.41
N ARG A 174 7.36 -13.38 12.48
CA ARG A 174 7.24 -14.83 12.39
C ARG A 174 5.97 -15.17 11.59
N TRP A 175 6.15 -15.96 10.54
CA TRP A 175 5.03 -16.55 9.86
C TRP A 175 4.86 -18.00 10.34
N THR A 176 3.77 -18.29 11.04
CA THR A 176 3.40 -19.65 11.39
C THR A 176 2.44 -20.18 10.33
N ALA A 177 2.79 -21.29 9.71
CA ALA A 177 1.96 -21.96 8.69
C ALA A 177 0.72 -22.67 9.29
N ALA A 178 0.21 -22.19 10.42
CA ALA A 178 -1.02 -22.70 11.02
C ALA A 178 -2.22 -22.02 10.34
N SER A 179 -2.91 -22.79 9.53
CA SER A 179 -4.24 -22.54 8.95
C SER A 179 -4.36 -21.41 7.93
N SER A 180 -4.67 -21.82 6.71
CA SER A 180 -5.16 -21.02 5.57
C SER A 180 -4.16 -20.10 4.85
N GLY A 181 -3.77 -20.49 3.73
CA GLY A 181 -3.41 -19.90 2.43
C GLY A 181 -3.04 -18.43 2.23
N ALA A 182 -2.76 -17.65 3.26
CA ALA A 182 -2.33 -16.26 3.11
C ALA A 182 -0.91 -16.08 3.66
N ALA A 183 0.06 -15.98 2.77
CA ALA A 183 1.41 -15.56 3.10
C ALA A 183 1.41 -14.11 3.58
N ARG A 184 1.89 -13.85 4.80
CA ARG A 184 2.24 -12.49 5.23
C ARG A 184 3.75 -12.32 5.11
N SER A 185 4.15 -11.30 4.40
CA SER A 185 5.53 -10.92 4.21
C SER A 185 6.15 -10.40 5.50
N SER A 186 7.43 -10.72 5.71
CA SER A 186 8.21 -10.15 6.79
C SER A 186 9.05 -8.99 6.24
N THR A 187 8.82 -7.79 6.74
CA THR A 187 9.64 -6.62 6.42
C THR A 187 10.60 -6.39 7.60
N VAL A 188 11.90 -6.38 7.32
CA VAL A 188 12.90 -5.91 8.29
C VAL A 188 12.88 -4.39 8.27
N ARG A 189 12.55 -3.77 9.39
CA ARG A 189 12.61 -2.31 9.55
C ARG A 189 13.81 -1.95 10.41
N LYS A 190 14.74 -1.20 9.87
CA LYS A 190 15.79 -0.56 10.64
C LYS A 190 15.21 0.71 11.28
N ARG A 191 15.34 0.85 12.58
CA ARG A 191 15.00 2.09 13.27
C ARG A 191 16.04 3.14 12.87
N TRP A 192 15.64 4.17 12.18
CA TRP A 192 16.48 5.35 11.99
C TRP A 192 16.47 6.15 13.29
N THR A 193 17.59 6.12 14.01
CA THR A 193 17.93 7.13 15.00
C THR A 193 18.76 8.17 14.26
N GLY A 194 18.16 9.29 13.89
CA GLY A 194 18.83 10.51 13.47
C GLY A 194 18.49 11.57 14.45
#